data_dd32bbc8b7dc3f335ab0863727cc5e91
#
_entry.id   dd32bbc8b7dc3f335ab0863727cc5e91
#
_cell.length_a   1.000
_cell.length_b   1.000
_cell.length_c   1.000
_cell.angle_alpha   90.00
_cell.angle_beta   90.00
_cell.angle_gamma   90.00
#
_symmetry.space_group_name_H-M   'P 1'
#
loop_
_entity.id
_entity.type
_entity.pdbx_description
1 polymer ?
#
loop_
_entity_poly.entity_id
_entity_poly.type
_entity_poly.pdbx_seq_one_letter_code
_entity_poly.pdbx_strand_id
1 'polypeptide(L)'
;MLTNLYFVRHAHSTYTPDELNRPLSEKGQADAEKIARILKKENIDYVISSPYKRAVQTVKGVTENTGKEVIIEKGFKERVLSEVPVENFVLAITKVWEEPAFSWEGGESNVIVQKRGIEATIKVIERYEGKNIVVGTHGNIMVLIMNYFDKTYGFSFWKELNMPDIYKLTFDGLTLKEVRRIWK
;
A
#
# COMPACT_ATOMS: atom_id res chain seq x y z
N MET A 1 15.17 18.11 -3.67
CA MET A 1 14.39 17.64 -4.86
C MET A 1 13.13 16.95 -4.38
N LEU A 2 12.00 17.14 -5.08
CA LEU A 2 10.76 16.49 -4.68
C LEU A 2 10.74 15.03 -5.15
N THR A 3 10.45 14.11 -4.21
CA THR A 3 10.23 12.69 -4.47
C THR A 3 8.75 12.39 -4.35
N ASN A 4 8.17 11.71 -5.32
CA ASN A 4 6.75 11.36 -5.32
C ASN A 4 6.55 9.86 -5.16
N LEU A 5 5.81 9.46 -4.12
CA LEU A 5 5.38 8.08 -3.92
C LEU A 5 3.89 7.96 -4.25
N TYR A 6 3.56 7.08 -5.18
CA TYR A 6 2.20 6.75 -5.56
C TYR A 6 1.82 5.44 -4.87
N PHE A 7 1.21 5.54 -3.69
CA PHE A 7 0.72 4.37 -2.98
C PHE A 7 -0.55 3.85 -3.65
N VAL A 8 -0.49 2.60 -4.08
CA VAL A 8 -1.59 1.90 -4.77
C VAL A 8 -2.08 0.76 -3.90
N ARG A 9 -3.27 0.91 -3.31
CA ARG A 9 -3.96 -0.22 -2.71
C ARG A 9 -4.32 -1.21 -3.79
N HIS A 10 -4.04 -2.52 -3.58
CA HIS A 10 -4.36 -3.55 -4.56
C HIS A 10 -5.84 -3.56 -4.95
N ALA A 11 -6.12 -3.99 -6.17
CA ALA A 11 -7.46 -4.15 -6.70
C ALA A 11 -8.14 -5.40 -6.11
N HIS A 12 -9.41 -5.60 -6.43
CA HIS A 12 -10.20 -6.71 -5.91
C HIS A 12 -9.56 -8.06 -6.23
N SER A 13 -9.46 -8.93 -5.23
CA SER A 13 -8.84 -10.26 -5.33
C SER A 13 -9.87 -11.36 -5.15
N THR A 14 -9.63 -12.51 -5.78
CA THR A 14 -10.40 -13.73 -5.56
C THR A 14 -9.88 -14.40 -4.30
N TYR A 15 -10.76 -14.64 -3.32
CA TYR A 15 -10.37 -15.26 -2.07
C TYR A 15 -9.77 -16.65 -2.28
N THR A 16 -8.60 -16.86 -1.70
CA THR A 16 -7.97 -18.17 -1.51
C THR A 16 -7.36 -18.21 -0.11
N PRO A 17 -7.22 -19.39 0.52
CA PRO A 17 -6.54 -19.49 1.82
C PRO A 17 -5.06 -19.08 1.78
N ASP A 18 -4.42 -19.17 0.62
CA ASP A 18 -3.04 -18.74 0.40
C ASP A 18 -2.98 -17.22 0.19
N GLU A 19 -2.69 -16.49 1.26
CA GLU A 19 -2.57 -15.03 1.26
C GLU A 19 -1.51 -14.53 0.27
N LEU A 20 -0.38 -15.22 0.18
CA LEU A 20 0.74 -14.79 -0.69
C LEU A 20 0.37 -14.87 -2.16
N ASN A 21 -0.28 -15.95 -2.57
CA ASN A 21 -0.58 -16.25 -3.98
C ASN A 21 -2.02 -15.92 -4.40
N ARG A 22 -2.81 -15.29 -3.54
CA ARG A 22 -4.18 -14.84 -3.85
C ARG A 22 -4.18 -13.90 -5.05
N PRO A 23 -4.83 -14.27 -6.18
CA PRO A 23 -4.81 -13.48 -7.41
C PRO A 23 -5.88 -12.39 -7.42
N LEU A 24 -5.74 -11.44 -8.34
CA LEU A 24 -6.82 -10.52 -8.68
C LEU A 24 -7.99 -11.27 -9.29
N SER A 25 -9.21 -10.80 -9.02
CA SER A 25 -10.42 -11.20 -9.74
C SER A 25 -10.43 -10.58 -11.16
N GLU A 26 -11.39 -10.97 -11.99
CA GLU A 26 -11.59 -10.32 -13.31
C GLU A 26 -11.81 -8.81 -13.18
N LYS A 27 -12.65 -8.39 -12.22
CA LYS A 27 -12.84 -6.98 -11.90
C LYS A 27 -11.52 -6.32 -11.48
N GLY A 28 -10.74 -6.98 -10.64
CA GLY A 28 -9.43 -6.47 -10.20
C GLY A 28 -8.43 -6.33 -11.34
N GLN A 29 -8.44 -7.24 -12.32
CA GLN A 29 -7.61 -7.14 -13.51
C GLN A 29 -8.01 -5.94 -14.39
N ALA A 30 -9.30 -5.71 -14.61
CA ALA A 30 -9.79 -4.53 -15.33
C ALA A 30 -9.41 -3.22 -14.62
N ASP A 31 -9.50 -3.18 -13.29
CA ASP A 31 -9.06 -2.04 -12.49
C ASP A 31 -7.53 -1.84 -12.57
N ALA A 32 -6.74 -2.91 -12.61
CA ALA A 32 -5.28 -2.83 -12.80
C ALA A 32 -4.89 -2.21 -14.15
N GLU A 33 -5.62 -2.54 -15.21
CA GLU A 33 -5.43 -1.89 -16.51
C GLU A 33 -5.77 -0.38 -16.46
N LYS A 34 -6.84 -0.02 -15.74
CA LYS A 34 -7.20 1.38 -15.53
C LYS A 34 -6.10 2.12 -14.75
N ILE A 35 -5.53 1.49 -13.71
CA ILE A 35 -4.39 2.03 -12.95
C ILE A 35 -3.21 2.33 -13.87
N ALA A 36 -2.84 1.39 -14.74
CA ALA A 36 -1.74 1.57 -15.68
C ALA A 36 -1.97 2.77 -16.61
N ARG A 37 -3.21 2.94 -17.12
CA ARG A 37 -3.58 4.10 -17.95
C ARG A 37 -3.53 5.43 -17.19
N ILE A 38 -4.00 5.45 -15.95
CA ILE A 38 -3.96 6.66 -15.10
C ILE A 38 -2.52 7.06 -14.82
N LEU A 39 -1.69 6.12 -14.38
CA LEU A 39 -0.31 6.38 -13.96
C LEU A 39 0.64 6.63 -15.14
N LYS A 40 0.26 6.28 -16.35
CA LYS A 40 1.02 6.64 -17.55
C LYS A 40 1.27 8.14 -17.68
N LYS A 41 0.35 8.97 -17.18
CA LYS A 41 0.44 10.43 -17.22
C LYS A 41 1.34 11.03 -16.14
N GLU A 42 1.77 10.21 -15.18
CA GLU A 42 2.52 10.65 -14.00
C GLU A 42 4.05 10.48 -14.16
N ASN A 43 4.55 10.06 -15.33
CA ASN A 43 5.97 9.90 -15.62
C ASN A 43 6.69 9.04 -14.57
N ILE A 44 6.18 7.83 -14.33
CA ILE A 44 6.71 6.92 -13.32
C ILE A 44 8.12 6.42 -13.69
N ASP A 45 9.06 6.50 -12.76
CA ASP A 45 10.43 6.02 -12.92
C ASP A 45 10.63 4.58 -12.45
N TYR A 46 9.97 4.18 -11.35
CA TYR A 46 10.12 2.87 -10.72
C TYR A 46 8.80 2.33 -10.21
N VAL A 47 8.67 1.00 -10.21
CA VAL A 47 7.53 0.29 -9.64
C VAL A 47 8.05 -0.65 -8.57
N ILE A 48 7.61 -0.43 -7.34
CA ILE A 48 7.90 -1.26 -6.16
C ILE A 48 6.61 -1.90 -5.71
N SER A 49 6.64 -3.10 -5.17
CA SER A 49 5.45 -3.77 -4.66
C SER A 49 5.74 -4.64 -3.44
N SER A 50 4.73 -4.75 -2.59
CA SER A 50 4.59 -5.87 -1.67
C SER A 50 4.77 -7.20 -2.41
N PRO A 51 5.28 -8.25 -1.76
CA PRO A 51 5.45 -9.57 -2.39
C PRO A 51 4.13 -10.29 -2.69
N TYR A 52 3.00 -9.82 -2.17
CA TYR A 52 1.71 -10.47 -2.39
C TYR A 52 1.26 -10.35 -3.83
N LYS A 53 0.84 -11.47 -4.42
CA LYS A 53 0.48 -11.58 -5.84
C LYS A 53 -0.54 -10.51 -6.26
N ARG A 54 -1.57 -10.26 -5.45
CA ARG A 54 -2.58 -9.24 -5.73
C ARG A 54 -2.02 -7.82 -5.84
N ALA A 55 -1.02 -7.48 -5.04
CA ALA A 55 -0.35 -6.18 -5.10
C ALA A 55 0.54 -6.07 -6.35
N VAL A 56 1.33 -7.10 -6.62
CA VAL A 56 2.18 -7.16 -7.83
C VAL A 56 1.34 -7.06 -9.10
N GLN A 57 0.27 -7.84 -9.21
CA GLN A 57 -0.63 -7.81 -10.37
C GLN A 57 -1.30 -6.45 -10.57
N THR A 58 -1.63 -5.75 -9.47
CA THR A 58 -2.26 -4.43 -9.53
C THR A 58 -1.37 -3.39 -10.20
N VAL A 59 -0.06 -3.43 -9.99
CA VAL A 59 0.89 -2.42 -10.49
C VAL A 59 1.74 -2.87 -11.66
N LYS A 60 1.68 -4.16 -12.03
CA LYS A 60 2.53 -4.73 -13.09
C LYS A 60 2.39 -4.01 -14.42
N GLY A 61 1.18 -3.62 -14.82
CA GLY A 61 0.95 -2.92 -16.09
C GLY A 61 1.65 -1.55 -16.18
N VAL A 62 2.01 -0.94 -15.04
CA VAL A 62 2.77 0.32 -15.02
C VAL A 62 4.19 0.11 -15.53
N THR A 63 4.76 -1.08 -15.37
CA THR A 63 6.13 -1.40 -15.83
C THR A 63 6.30 -1.33 -17.34
N GLU A 64 5.24 -1.52 -18.11
CA GLU A 64 5.27 -1.37 -19.56
C GLU A 64 5.69 0.05 -19.99
N ASN A 65 5.37 1.05 -19.17
CA ASN A 65 5.72 2.45 -19.40
C ASN A 65 7.14 2.80 -18.95
N THR A 66 7.69 2.05 -17.99
CA THR A 66 9.01 2.32 -17.41
C THR A 66 10.14 1.52 -18.08
N GLY A 67 9.81 0.42 -18.75
CA GLY A 67 10.78 -0.54 -19.26
C GLY A 67 11.57 -1.27 -18.16
N LYS A 68 11.10 -1.25 -16.92
CA LYS A 68 11.76 -1.84 -15.74
C LYS A 68 10.85 -2.87 -15.08
N GLU A 69 11.46 -3.85 -14.42
CA GLU A 69 10.72 -4.87 -13.65
C GLU A 69 10.17 -4.31 -12.32
N VAL A 70 9.17 -5.00 -11.78
CA VAL A 70 8.66 -4.73 -10.43
C VAL A 70 9.71 -5.11 -9.39
N ILE A 71 10.06 -4.18 -8.52
CA ILE A 71 10.97 -4.40 -7.40
C ILE A 71 10.15 -4.82 -6.17
N ILE A 72 10.49 -5.95 -5.58
CA ILE A 72 9.79 -6.44 -4.39
C ILE A 72 10.41 -5.85 -3.12
N GLU A 73 9.56 -5.23 -2.28
CA GLU A 73 9.92 -4.74 -0.95
C GLU A 73 8.98 -5.33 0.10
N LYS A 74 9.53 -6.22 0.93
CA LYS A 74 8.77 -6.96 1.94
C LYS A 74 8.15 -6.07 3.03
N GLY A 75 8.73 -4.90 3.25
CA GLY A 75 8.22 -3.92 4.22
C GLY A 75 6.83 -3.39 3.89
N PHE A 76 6.37 -3.50 2.65
CA PHE A 76 5.05 -3.07 2.20
C PHE A 76 3.98 -4.17 2.23
N LYS A 77 4.27 -5.36 2.74
CA LYS A 77 3.25 -6.42 2.91
C LYS A 77 2.15 -5.97 3.87
N GLU A 78 0.93 -6.52 3.68
CA GLU A 78 -0.18 -6.20 4.57
C GLU A 78 0.08 -6.71 6.00
N ARG A 79 -0.59 -6.07 6.96
CA ARG A 79 -0.61 -6.53 8.33
C ARG A 79 -1.11 -7.96 8.43
N VAL A 80 -0.50 -8.73 9.27
CA VAL A 80 -1.06 -9.98 9.76
C VAL A 80 -1.92 -9.65 10.98
N LEU A 81 -3.24 -9.81 10.86
CA LEU A 81 -4.16 -9.48 11.96
C LEU A 81 -4.09 -10.53 13.07
N SER A 82 -4.11 -11.81 12.70
CA SER A 82 -4.05 -12.95 13.61
C SER A 82 -3.53 -14.17 12.85
N GLU A 83 -2.87 -15.09 13.56
CA GLU A 83 -2.48 -16.40 13.02
C GLU A 83 -3.69 -17.31 12.81
N VAL A 84 -4.69 -17.18 13.68
CA VAL A 84 -5.94 -17.95 13.59
C VAL A 84 -7.07 -17.08 13.03
N PRO A 85 -8.05 -17.67 12.34
CA PRO A 85 -9.22 -16.93 11.89
C PRO A 85 -9.93 -16.23 13.05
N VAL A 86 -10.27 -14.95 12.88
CA VAL A 86 -11.04 -14.19 13.86
C VAL A 86 -12.53 -14.38 13.60
N GLU A 87 -13.34 -14.55 14.66
CA GLU A 87 -14.79 -14.75 14.55
C GLU A 87 -15.49 -13.51 13.97
N ASN A 88 -15.03 -12.32 14.36
CA ASN A 88 -15.59 -11.04 13.90
C ASN A 88 -14.46 -10.12 13.46
N PHE A 89 -14.29 -10.00 12.14
CA PHE A 89 -13.25 -9.16 11.55
C PHE A 89 -13.40 -7.68 11.94
N VAL A 90 -14.62 -7.15 11.97
CA VAL A 90 -14.85 -5.73 12.28
C VAL A 90 -14.43 -5.41 13.72
N LEU A 91 -14.78 -6.26 14.67
CA LEU A 91 -14.32 -6.09 16.06
C LEU A 91 -12.81 -6.24 16.19
N ALA A 92 -12.24 -7.24 15.53
CA ALA A 92 -10.81 -7.51 15.60
C ALA A 92 -9.96 -6.38 15.01
N ILE A 93 -10.35 -5.83 13.86
CA ILE A 93 -9.65 -4.71 13.23
C ILE A 93 -9.84 -3.40 14.01
N THR A 94 -11.02 -3.17 14.55
CA THR A 94 -11.32 -2.01 15.38
C THR A 94 -10.40 -1.98 16.60
N LYS A 95 -10.25 -3.11 17.28
CA LYS A 95 -9.39 -3.20 18.48
C LYS A 95 -7.93 -2.81 18.19
N VAL A 96 -7.34 -3.28 17.13
CA VAL A 96 -5.93 -2.95 16.79
C VAL A 96 -5.76 -1.49 16.37
N TRP A 97 -6.82 -0.83 15.90
CA TRP A 97 -6.80 0.60 15.62
C TRP A 97 -7.04 1.46 16.89
N GLU A 98 -7.86 1.00 17.82
CA GLU A 98 -8.11 1.67 19.10
C GLU A 98 -6.93 1.51 20.08
N GLU A 99 -6.27 0.36 20.03
CA GLU A 99 -5.12 0.02 20.88
C GLU A 99 -3.88 -0.26 20.01
N PRO A 100 -3.12 0.75 19.56
CA PRO A 100 -2.05 0.58 18.57
C PRO A 100 -0.93 -0.39 18.95
N ALA A 101 -0.70 -0.60 20.25
CA ALA A 101 0.28 -1.56 20.75
C ALA A 101 -0.27 -2.99 20.89
N PHE A 102 -1.58 -3.18 20.75
CA PHE A 102 -2.22 -4.49 20.85
C PHE A 102 -2.04 -5.30 19.58
N SER A 103 -1.81 -6.61 19.73
CA SER A 103 -1.86 -7.59 18.65
C SER A 103 -2.65 -8.83 19.08
N TRP A 104 -3.39 -9.40 18.14
CA TRP A 104 -3.96 -10.74 18.30
C TRP A 104 -2.85 -11.79 18.24
N GLU A 105 -3.15 -13.01 18.71
CA GLU A 105 -2.19 -14.12 18.70
C GLU A 105 -1.60 -14.34 17.30
N GLY A 106 -0.28 -14.36 17.20
CA GLY A 106 0.46 -14.49 15.94
C GLY A 106 0.33 -13.33 14.98
N GLY A 107 -0.38 -12.25 15.38
CA GLY A 107 -0.58 -11.06 14.56
C GLY A 107 0.40 -9.93 14.85
N GLU A 108 0.25 -8.85 14.10
CA GLU A 108 1.04 -7.63 14.22
C GLU A 108 0.19 -6.49 14.81
N SER A 109 0.77 -5.73 15.74
CA SER A 109 0.18 -4.47 16.21
C SER A 109 0.31 -3.37 15.16
N ASN A 110 -0.52 -2.31 15.26
CA ASN A 110 -0.38 -1.13 14.41
C ASN A 110 1.01 -0.49 14.54
N VAL A 111 1.58 -0.47 15.75
CA VAL A 111 2.93 0.08 16.00
C VAL A 111 3.99 -0.68 15.20
N ILE A 112 3.96 -2.01 15.22
CA ILE A 112 4.92 -2.85 14.50
C ILE A 112 4.78 -2.69 12.99
N VAL A 113 3.55 -2.72 12.47
CA VAL A 113 3.28 -2.55 11.03
C VAL A 113 3.70 -1.17 10.55
N GLN A 114 3.36 -0.12 11.28
CA GLN A 114 3.77 1.24 10.96
C GLN A 114 5.30 1.37 10.92
N LYS A 115 5.99 0.83 11.91
CA LYS A 115 7.46 0.87 11.97
C LYS A 115 8.09 0.26 10.71
N ARG A 116 7.72 -0.97 10.36
CA ARG A 116 8.30 -1.62 9.16
C ARG A 116 7.92 -0.93 7.86
N GLY A 117 6.69 -0.41 7.76
CA GLY A 117 6.25 0.35 6.59
C GLY A 117 7.01 1.68 6.43
N ILE A 118 7.28 2.38 7.53
CA ILE A 118 8.07 3.62 7.53
C ILE A 118 9.53 3.36 7.19
N GLU A 119 10.14 2.31 7.74
CA GLU A 119 11.52 1.92 7.39
C GLU A 119 11.64 1.65 5.88
N ALA A 120 10.69 0.92 5.29
CA ALA A 120 10.64 0.68 3.86
C ALA A 120 10.44 1.98 3.05
N THR A 121 9.56 2.87 3.53
CA THR A 121 9.27 4.15 2.87
C THR A 121 10.49 5.07 2.87
N ILE A 122 11.18 5.22 4.00
CA ILE A 122 12.41 6.03 4.11
C ILE A 122 13.48 5.50 3.17
N LYS A 123 13.72 4.19 3.18
CA LYS A 123 14.67 3.53 2.28
C LYS A 123 14.38 3.80 0.80
N VAL A 124 13.10 3.79 0.41
CA VAL A 124 12.68 4.11 -0.97
C VAL A 124 12.93 5.58 -1.29
N ILE A 125 12.57 6.50 -0.40
CA ILE A 125 12.77 7.94 -0.60
C ILE A 125 14.27 8.25 -0.76
N GLU A 126 15.12 7.72 0.11
CA GLU A 126 16.58 7.95 0.07
C GLU A 126 17.22 7.36 -1.19
N ARG A 127 16.80 6.14 -1.57
CA ARG A 127 17.37 5.45 -2.74
C ARG A 127 16.97 6.09 -4.07
N TYR A 128 15.77 6.65 -4.14
CA TYR A 128 15.17 7.16 -5.38
C TYR A 128 14.79 8.64 -5.26
N GLU A 129 15.66 9.42 -4.60
CA GLU A 129 15.45 10.85 -4.44
C GLU A 129 15.19 11.54 -5.79
N GLY A 130 14.19 12.41 -5.83
CA GLY A 130 13.82 13.17 -7.03
C GLY A 130 13.05 12.36 -8.09
N LYS A 131 12.60 11.13 -7.78
CA LYS A 131 11.91 10.23 -8.70
C LYS A 131 10.42 10.11 -8.39
N ASN A 132 9.68 9.58 -9.37
CA ASN A 132 8.27 9.20 -9.27
C ASN A 132 8.18 7.67 -9.13
N ILE A 133 7.76 7.19 -7.97
CA ILE A 133 7.78 5.77 -7.62
C ILE A 133 6.35 5.28 -7.31
N VAL A 134 5.92 4.24 -8.00
CA VAL A 134 4.70 3.50 -7.64
C VAL A 134 5.02 2.48 -6.55
N VAL A 135 4.16 2.39 -5.55
CA VAL A 135 4.25 1.42 -4.46
C VAL A 135 2.95 0.63 -4.38
N GLY A 136 2.98 -0.59 -4.91
CA GLY A 136 1.87 -1.54 -4.79
C GLY A 136 1.80 -2.11 -3.37
N THR A 137 0.68 -1.90 -2.68
CA THR A 137 0.53 -2.24 -1.27
C THR A 137 -0.92 -2.54 -0.88
N HIS A 138 -1.25 -2.42 0.39
CA HIS A 138 -2.51 -2.85 1.01
C HIS A 138 -3.11 -1.75 1.89
N GLY A 139 -4.39 -1.88 2.22
CA GLY A 139 -5.13 -0.81 2.88
C GLY A 139 -4.62 -0.43 4.26
N ASN A 140 -4.40 -1.39 5.17
CA ASN A 140 -3.99 -1.07 6.53
C ASN A 140 -2.59 -0.45 6.60
N ILE A 141 -1.60 -1.11 5.98
CA ILE A 141 -0.22 -0.61 6.03
C ILE A 141 -0.09 0.75 5.33
N MET A 142 -0.77 0.96 4.22
CA MET A 142 -0.77 2.24 3.52
C MET A 142 -1.25 3.38 4.42
N VAL A 143 -2.37 3.19 5.11
CA VAL A 143 -2.91 4.21 6.03
C VAL A 143 -2.01 4.40 7.24
N LEU A 144 -1.42 3.33 7.77
CA LEU A 144 -0.48 3.44 8.88
C LEU A 144 0.79 4.22 8.50
N ILE A 145 1.28 4.05 7.27
CA ILE A 145 2.39 4.86 6.73
C ILE A 145 1.96 6.33 6.63
N MET A 146 0.81 6.60 6.03
CA MET A 146 0.28 7.98 5.91
C MET A 146 0.07 8.63 7.28
N ASN A 147 -0.46 7.89 8.25
CA ASN A 147 -0.69 8.33 9.63
C ASN A 147 0.61 8.76 10.35
N TYR A 148 1.72 8.15 10.03
CA TYR A 148 3.01 8.55 10.61
C TYR A 148 3.37 10.00 10.25
N PHE A 149 3.13 10.38 9.01
CA PHE A 149 3.43 11.73 8.52
C PHE A 149 2.31 12.74 8.83
N ASP A 150 1.06 12.30 8.86
CA ASP A 150 -0.11 13.15 9.12
C ASP A 150 -1.20 12.33 9.85
N LYS A 151 -1.45 12.69 11.10
CA LYS A 151 -2.39 12.00 12.01
C LYS A 151 -3.85 12.05 11.57
N THR A 152 -4.21 12.89 10.60
CA THR A 152 -5.57 12.91 10.04
C THR A 152 -5.91 11.63 9.26
N TYR A 153 -4.90 10.91 8.76
CA TYR A 153 -5.06 9.60 8.11
C TYR A 153 -5.11 8.49 9.17
N GLY A 154 -6.29 8.23 9.70
CA GLY A 154 -6.51 7.24 10.74
C GLY A 154 -7.51 6.15 10.33
N PHE A 155 -8.12 5.52 11.33
CA PHE A 155 -9.05 4.41 11.13
C PHE A 155 -10.28 4.80 10.28
N SER A 156 -10.84 5.99 10.48
CA SER A 156 -11.96 6.49 9.66
C SER A 156 -11.58 6.60 8.19
N PHE A 157 -10.38 7.12 7.90
CA PHE A 157 -9.85 7.20 6.54
C PHE A 157 -9.68 5.79 5.92
N TRP A 158 -9.15 4.82 6.69
CA TRP A 158 -9.02 3.45 6.22
C TRP A 158 -10.36 2.83 5.83
N LYS A 159 -11.42 3.08 6.61
CA LYS A 159 -12.78 2.56 6.32
C LYS A 159 -13.36 3.11 5.01
N GLU A 160 -12.94 4.29 4.60
CA GLU A 160 -13.43 4.97 3.38
C GLU A 160 -12.57 4.71 2.14
N LEU A 161 -11.42 4.03 2.29
CA LEU A 161 -10.57 3.68 1.15
C LEU A 161 -11.32 2.81 0.14
N ASN A 162 -11.16 3.16 -1.14
CA ASN A 162 -11.58 2.29 -2.23
C ASN A 162 -10.62 1.09 -2.42
N MET A 163 -11.05 0.10 -3.17
CA MET A 163 -10.24 -1.04 -3.59
C MET A 163 -10.45 -1.25 -5.09
N PRO A 164 -9.48 -0.80 -5.92
CA PRO A 164 -8.23 -0.13 -5.57
C PRO A 164 -8.40 1.33 -5.15
N ASP A 165 -7.32 1.92 -4.65
CA ASP A 165 -7.19 3.36 -4.45
C ASP A 165 -5.76 3.81 -4.72
N ILE A 166 -5.56 5.09 -5.08
CA ILE A 166 -4.24 5.64 -5.38
C ILE A 166 -4.09 6.99 -4.70
N TYR A 167 -3.03 7.13 -3.89
CA TYR A 167 -2.63 8.39 -3.26
C TYR A 167 -1.20 8.75 -3.61
N LYS A 168 -0.99 9.94 -4.13
CA LYS A 168 0.32 10.53 -4.36
C LYS A 168 0.74 11.29 -3.10
N LEU A 169 1.89 10.91 -2.55
CA LEU A 169 2.56 11.61 -1.46
C LEU A 169 3.81 12.27 -2.02
N THR A 170 3.93 13.59 -1.86
CA THR A 170 5.08 14.37 -2.31
C THR A 170 5.96 14.73 -1.12
N PHE A 171 7.24 14.38 -1.20
CA PHE A 171 8.23 14.60 -0.16
C PHE A 171 9.33 15.57 -0.62
N ASP A 172 9.81 16.39 0.31
CA ASP A 172 11.06 17.11 0.21
C ASP A 172 12.01 16.56 1.28
N GLY A 173 13.03 15.81 0.85
CA GLY A 173 13.75 14.91 1.75
C GLY A 173 12.75 13.93 2.40
N LEU A 174 12.72 13.89 3.73
CA LEU A 174 11.76 13.05 4.49
C LEU A 174 10.52 13.83 4.99
N THR A 175 10.36 15.08 4.55
CA THR A 175 9.21 15.90 4.95
C THR A 175 8.07 15.76 3.96
N LEU A 176 6.92 15.29 4.42
CA LEU A 176 5.70 15.23 3.61
C LEU A 176 5.21 16.66 3.32
N LYS A 177 5.01 17.00 2.04
CA LYS A 177 4.55 18.30 1.57
C LYS A 177 3.10 18.28 1.10
N GLU A 178 2.69 17.22 0.44
CA GLU A 178 1.34 17.11 -0.16
C GLU A 178 0.89 15.66 -0.18
N VAL A 179 -0.42 15.48 0.01
CA VAL A 179 -1.12 14.22 -0.28
C VAL A 179 -2.25 14.52 -1.27
N ARG A 180 -2.29 13.81 -2.38
CA ARG A 180 -3.32 13.96 -3.40
C ARG A 180 -3.87 12.61 -3.84
N ARG A 181 -5.21 12.48 -3.82
CA ARG A 181 -5.87 11.30 -4.38
C ARG A 181 -5.83 11.34 -5.91
N ILE A 182 -5.39 10.24 -6.51
CA ILE A 182 -5.28 10.06 -7.96
C ILE A 182 -6.41 9.20 -8.52
N TRP A 183 -6.86 8.21 -7.77
CA TRP A 183 -7.97 7.33 -8.18
C TRP A 183 -9.31 8.11 -8.29
N LYS A 184 -10.06 7.85 -9.39
CA LYS A 184 -11.35 8.49 -9.66
C LYS A 184 -12.42 7.44 -9.98
#